data_7c464b1cf852b368e2dbff918edf22e2
#
_entry.id   7c464b1cf852b368e2dbff918edf22e2
#
_cell.length_a   1.000
_cell.length_b   1.000
_cell.length_c   1.000
_cell.angle_alpha   90.00
_cell.angle_beta   90.00
_cell.angle_gamma   90.00
#
_symmetry.space_group_name_H-M   'P 1'
#
loop_
_entity.id
_entity.type
_entity.pdbx_description
1 polymer ?
#
loop_
_entity_poly.entity_id
_entity_poly.type
_entity_poly.pdbx_seq_one_letter_code
_entity_poly.pdbx_strand_id
1 'polypeptide(L)'
;KEELDQEKIAKTTTVTAFTGSRTTTTANTKTTDTSTTTKKSTESEKVVDVPDNLDDGQWEGDVIVSGKGENVRAMGAYYGTFENGDKYANTINKWKADLGDSVNVYNMSIPTSAAYYMPNNLKDAVSDQKDNIDNIAAGLNGIINTDVYDSLAEHTKEYIYSRTDHHWQPLGAYYAAQVFADQSGIDFPDLDTYDKWEIDGFVGTMYAYSNYNSELKKYPDKFIYYKPDNNDDLTVKYYDTEFKNPVE
;
A
#
# COMPACT_ATOMS: atom_id res chain seq x y z
N LYS A 1 22.30 6.38 29.53
CA LYS A 1 21.50 7.62 29.54
C LYS A 1 22.11 8.54 28.49
N GLU A 2 21.68 8.43 27.26
CA GLU A 2 21.90 9.43 26.22
C GLU A 2 20.51 9.83 25.72
N GLU A 3 20.15 11.08 26.05
CA GLU A 3 19.04 11.78 25.42
C GLU A 3 19.44 12.04 23.97
N LEU A 4 18.82 11.38 23.03
CA LEU A 4 18.93 11.67 21.61
C LEU A 4 18.18 12.98 21.32
N ASP A 5 18.95 13.96 20.94
CA ASP A 5 18.53 15.32 20.57
C ASP A 5 17.60 15.29 19.36
N GLN A 6 16.31 15.42 19.59
CA GLN A 6 15.26 15.37 18.56
C GLN A 6 15.17 16.65 17.70
N GLU A 7 15.99 17.65 17.99
CA GLU A 7 15.93 18.95 17.29
C GLU A 7 16.69 19.01 15.95
N LYS A 8 17.42 17.95 15.58
CA LYS A 8 18.25 17.95 14.37
C LYS A 8 17.60 17.36 13.10
N ILE A 9 16.41 16.78 13.20
CA ILE A 9 15.74 16.12 12.07
C ILE A 9 14.85 17.09 11.24
N ALA A 10 14.61 18.30 11.73
CA ALA A 10 13.63 19.22 11.14
C ALA A 10 14.19 20.18 10.05
N LYS A 11 15.41 20.01 9.60
CA LYS A 11 15.97 20.94 8.58
C LYS A 11 16.73 20.20 7.50
N THR A 12 16.08 19.63 6.53
CA THR A 12 16.48 19.55 5.12
C THR A 12 15.64 18.48 4.39
N THR A 13 14.43 18.80 4.05
CA THR A 13 13.75 18.14 2.93
C THR A 13 13.62 19.18 1.83
N THR A 14 14.60 19.22 0.94
CA THR A 14 14.49 20.01 -0.29
C THR A 14 13.75 19.14 -1.31
N VAL A 15 12.46 19.41 -1.48
CA VAL A 15 11.68 18.81 -2.57
C VAL A 15 12.00 19.58 -3.84
N THR A 16 12.77 18.98 -4.73
CA THR A 16 12.98 19.53 -6.07
C THR A 16 11.75 19.22 -6.91
N ALA A 17 10.93 20.24 -7.18
CA ALA A 17 9.79 20.10 -8.08
C ALA A 17 10.26 19.84 -9.51
N PHE A 18 9.79 18.76 -10.11
CA PHE A 18 10.04 18.42 -11.51
C PHE A 18 9.12 19.29 -12.38
N THR A 19 9.66 20.29 -13.05
CA THR A 19 8.92 21.08 -14.06
C THR A 19 9.07 20.42 -15.43
N GLY A 20 8.16 19.48 -15.73
CA GLY A 20 7.96 18.97 -17.08
C GLY A 20 7.29 20.02 -17.97
N SER A 21 7.97 20.44 -19.02
CA SER A 21 7.42 21.39 -20.01
C SER A 21 6.37 20.69 -20.86
N ARG A 22 5.11 21.05 -20.72
CA ARG A 22 3.99 20.53 -21.52
C ARG A 22 3.75 21.44 -22.71
N THR A 23 3.98 20.92 -23.91
CA THR A 23 3.62 21.60 -25.16
C THR A 23 2.10 21.49 -25.37
N THR A 24 1.37 22.60 -25.24
CA THR A 24 -0.06 22.63 -25.49
C THR A 24 -0.33 22.85 -26.99
N THR A 25 -0.97 21.86 -27.62
CA THR A 25 -1.57 21.99 -28.94
C THR A 25 -3.04 22.47 -28.77
N THR A 26 -3.34 23.67 -29.21
CA THR A 26 -4.68 24.25 -29.12
C THR A 26 -5.53 23.67 -30.23
N ALA A 27 -6.59 22.94 -29.90
CA ALA A 27 -7.64 22.59 -30.83
C ALA A 27 -8.93 23.36 -30.44
N ASN A 28 -9.42 24.18 -31.33
CA ASN A 28 -10.70 24.90 -31.26
C ASN A 28 -11.87 23.92 -31.26
N THR A 29 -12.78 23.99 -30.30
CA THR A 29 -14.09 23.38 -30.46
C THR A 29 -15.22 24.23 -29.86
N LYS A 30 -16.21 24.31 -30.64
CA LYS A 30 -17.48 25.00 -30.65
C LYS A 30 -18.35 24.73 -29.41
N THR A 31 -18.91 25.77 -28.86
CA THR A 31 -19.94 25.79 -27.82
C THR A 31 -21.22 25.10 -28.27
N THR A 32 -21.75 24.21 -27.44
CA THR A 32 -23.17 23.84 -27.46
C THR A 32 -23.63 23.66 -26.01
N ASP A 33 -24.54 24.52 -25.58
CA ASP A 33 -25.28 24.43 -24.33
C ASP A 33 -26.09 23.14 -24.28
N THR A 34 -25.93 22.35 -23.21
CA THR A 34 -26.95 21.39 -22.79
C THR A 34 -26.94 21.28 -21.28
N SER A 35 -28.02 21.80 -20.70
CA SER A 35 -28.40 21.58 -19.29
C SER A 35 -28.43 20.09 -18.95
N THR A 36 -27.58 19.63 -18.07
CA THR A 36 -27.61 18.25 -17.59
C THR A 36 -27.86 18.23 -16.09
N THR A 37 -29.06 17.79 -15.77
CA THR A 37 -29.53 17.42 -14.43
C THR A 37 -28.58 16.37 -13.82
N THR A 38 -27.97 16.71 -12.70
CA THR A 38 -27.12 15.78 -11.92
C THR A 38 -28.00 14.65 -11.38
N LYS A 39 -28.01 13.52 -12.03
CA LYS A 39 -28.45 12.26 -11.42
C LYS A 39 -27.36 11.81 -10.44
N LYS A 40 -27.64 11.91 -9.15
CA LYS A 40 -26.91 11.23 -8.08
C LYS A 40 -27.08 9.73 -8.33
N SER A 41 -26.10 9.08 -8.95
CA SER A 41 -26.04 7.64 -9.00
C SER A 41 -25.68 7.14 -7.58
N THR A 42 -26.65 6.59 -6.90
CA THR A 42 -26.41 5.66 -5.81
C THR A 42 -25.88 4.38 -6.46
N GLU A 43 -24.58 4.32 -6.67
CA GLU A 43 -23.89 3.07 -6.88
C GLU A 43 -23.95 2.35 -5.53
N SER A 44 -24.61 1.21 -5.48
CA SER A 44 -24.58 0.34 -4.31
C SER A 44 -23.12 -0.06 -4.14
N GLU A 45 -22.52 0.29 -2.99
CA GLU A 45 -21.20 -0.17 -2.61
C GLU A 45 -21.14 -1.67 -2.79
N LYS A 46 -20.35 -2.13 -3.75
CA LYS A 46 -20.09 -3.54 -4.00
C LYS A 46 -19.20 -4.01 -2.86
N VAL A 47 -19.79 -4.60 -1.83
CA VAL A 47 -19.04 -5.22 -0.75
C VAL A 47 -18.25 -6.37 -1.35
N VAL A 48 -16.94 -6.24 -1.39
CA VAL A 48 -16.04 -7.31 -1.82
C VAL A 48 -15.88 -8.28 -0.65
N ASP A 49 -16.28 -9.52 -0.87
CA ASP A 49 -16.22 -10.56 0.15
C ASP A 49 -14.79 -11.12 0.22
N VAL A 50 -14.10 -10.88 1.34
CA VAL A 50 -12.78 -11.46 1.62
C VAL A 50 -12.96 -12.95 1.94
N PRO A 51 -12.32 -13.86 1.20
CA PRO A 51 -12.49 -15.30 1.43
C PRO A 51 -12.11 -15.72 2.85
N ASP A 52 -12.89 -16.62 3.43
CA ASP A 52 -12.56 -17.23 4.72
C ASP A 52 -11.27 -18.03 4.66
N ASN A 53 -10.38 -17.83 5.64
CA ASN A 53 -9.24 -18.71 5.87
C ASN A 53 -9.61 -19.76 6.92
N LEU A 54 -9.85 -20.99 6.45
CA LEU A 54 -10.23 -22.13 7.27
C LEU A 54 -9.03 -22.88 7.89
N ASP A 55 -7.80 -22.48 7.59
CA ASP A 55 -6.61 -23.03 8.22
C ASP A 55 -6.59 -22.67 9.71
N ASP A 56 -6.16 -23.60 10.56
CA ASP A 56 -5.92 -23.30 11.96
C ASP A 56 -4.71 -22.39 12.11
N GLY A 57 -4.94 -21.19 12.67
CA GLY A 57 -3.90 -20.25 13.03
C GLY A 57 -3.44 -20.44 14.47
N GLN A 58 -2.18 -20.21 14.70
CA GLN A 58 -1.57 -20.23 16.04
C GLN A 58 -0.56 -19.11 16.21
N TRP A 59 -0.42 -18.67 17.44
CA TRP A 59 0.65 -17.74 17.80
C TRP A 59 1.99 -18.47 17.86
N GLU A 60 2.97 -17.93 17.15
CA GLU A 60 4.37 -18.37 17.22
C GLU A 60 5.26 -17.13 17.33
N GLY A 61 5.90 -16.96 18.48
CA GLY A 61 6.60 -15.72 18.77
C GLY A 61 5.67 -14.51 18.76
N ASP A 62 5.99 -13.53 17.94
CA ASP A 62 5.23 -12.25 17.84
C ASP A 62 4.25 -12.22 16.66
N VAL A 63 4.06 -13.33 15.96
CA VAL A 63 3.24 -13.41 14.74
C VAL A 63 2.24 -14.57 14.80
N ILE A 64 1.26 -14.52 13.92
CA ILE A 64 0.32 -15.61 13.68
C ILE A 64 0.83 -16.44 12.51
N VAL A 65 0.95 -17.74 12.68
CA VAL A 65 1.28 -18.70 11.62
C VAL A 65 0.06 -19.54 11.30
N SER A 66 -0.25 -19.71 10.02
CA SER A 66 -1.35 -20.56 9.52
C SER A 66 -0.95 -21.29 8.26
N GLY A 67 -1.73 -22.30 7.89
CA GLY A 67 -1.46 -23.12 6.71
C GLY A 67 -0.30 -24.11 6.91
N LYS A 68 -0.06 -24.92 5.87
CA LYS A 68 1.01 -25.94 5.85
C LYS A 68 1.60 -26.05 4.45
N GLY A 69 2.85 -26.51 4.36
CA GLY A 69 3.51 -26.73 3.08
C GLY A 69 3.65 -25.41 2.31
N GLU A 70 3.36 -25.42 1.03
CA GLU A 70 3.43 -24.23 0.16
C GLU A 70 2.43 -23.12 0.54
N ASN A 71 1.41 -23.45 1.37
CA ASN A 71 0.42 -22.49 1.86
C ASN A 71 0.77 -21.92 3.25
N VAL A 72 1.87 -22.38 3.89
CA VAL A 72 2.27 -21.82 5.17
C VAL A 72 2.54 -20.32 5.05
N ARG A 73 2.03 -19.57 6.01
CA ARG A 73 2.10 -18.10 6.03
C ARG A 73 2.23 -17.62 7.46
N ALA A 74 3.02 -16.56 7.65
CA ALA A 74 3.03 -15.81 8.89
C ALA A 74 2.57 -14.38 8.65
N MET A 75 1.88 -13.80 9.63
CA MET A 75 1.34 -12.44 9.55
C MET A 75 1.37 -11.77 10.92
N GLY A 76 1.60 -10.47 10.93
CA GLY A 76 1.47 -9.66 12.13
C GLY A 76 0.01 -9.44 12.49
N ALA A 77 -0.31 -9.50 13.78
CA ALA A 77 -1.62 -9.11 14.27
C ALA A 77 -1.82 -7.58 14.18
N TYR A 78 -3.03 -7.16 13.88
CA TYR A 78 -3.38 -5.76 13.83
C TYR A 78 -4.17 -5.36 15.07
N TYR A 79 -3.71 -4.30 15.75
CA TYR A 79 -4.33 -3.75 16.95
C TYR A 79 -4.59 -2.24 16.84
N GLY A 80 -4.82 -1.76 15.61
CA GLY A 80 -5.18 -0.37 15.38
C GLY A 80 -6.50 -0.01 16.08
N THR A 81 -6.58 1.23 16.58
CA THR A 81 -7.78 1.77 17.23
C THR A 81 -8.31 2.96 16.46
N PHE A 82 -9.60 3.23 16.56
CA PHE A 82 -10.20 4.43 15.98
C PHE A 82 -9.55 5.72 16.47
N GLU A 83 -9.18 5.78 17.77
CA GLU A 83 -8.47 6.93 18.32
C GLU A 83 -7.13 7.20 17.60
N ASN A 84 -6.38 6.15 17.25
CA ASN A 84 -5.14 6.30 16.50
C ASN A 84 -5.41 6.64 15.02
N GLY A 85 -6.47 6.11 14.43
CA GLY A 85 -6.96 6.49 13.11
C GLY A 85 -7.33 7.99 13.06
N ASP A 86 -8.05 8.48 14.06
CA ASP A 86 -8.41 9.90 14.17
C ASP A 86 -7.17 10.80 14.31
N LYS A 87 -6.17 10.39 15.13
CA LYS A 87 -4.91 11.13 15.25
C LYS A 87 -4.15 11.20 13.92
N TYR A 88 -4.16 10.11 13.16
CA TYR A 88 -3.56 10.07 11.83
C TYR A 88 -4.30 11.02 10.88
N ALA A 89 -5.63 10.90 10.74
CA ALA A 89 -6.44 11.75 9.88
C ALA A 89 -6.27 13.24 10.24
N ASN A 90 -6.30 13.58 11.52
CA ASN A 90 -6.06 14.94 12.00
C ASN A 90 -4.66 15.47 11.66
N THR A 91 -3.65 14.62 11.64
CA THR A 91 -2.28 15.00 11.27
C THR A 91 -2.19 15.37 9.80
N ILE A 92 -2.71 14.53 8.90
CA ILE A 92 -2.68 14.81 7.46
C ILE A 92 -3.63 15.95 7.07
N ASN A 93 -4.74 16.16 7.78
CA ASN A 93 -5.59 17.34 7.62
C ASN A 93 -4.83 18.64 7.92
N LYS A 94 -3.96 18.66 8.92
CA LYS A 94 -3.08 19.81 9.19
C LYS A 94 -2.11 20.05 8.05
N TRP A 95 -1.49 19.02 7.51
CA TRP A 95 -0.61 19.15 6.34
C TRP A 95 -1.37 19.68 5.13
N LYS A 96 -2.60 19.20 4.88
CA LYS A 96 -3.43 19.74 3.80
C LYS A 96 -3.74 21.22 3.99
N ALA A 97 -4.07 21.64 5.21
CA ALA A 97 -4.30 23.05 5.53
C ALA A 97 -3.06 23.92 5.31
N ASP A 98 -1.88 23.43 5.68
CA ASP A 98 -0.61 24.14 5.47
C ASP A 98 -0.23 24.25 3.98
N LEU A 99 -0.54 23.22 3.18
CA LEU A 99 -0.28 23.17 1.73
C LEU A 99 -1.27 24.04 0.92
N GLY A 100 -2.46 24.30 1.46
CA GLY A 100 -3.50 25.10 0.81
C GLY A 100 -4.25 24.35 -0.31
N ASP A 101 -5.17 25.06 -0.95
CA ASP A 101 -6.11 24.48 -1.92
C ASP A 101 -5.51 24.16 -3.29
N SER A 102 -4.36 24.75 -3.62
CA SER A 102 -3.69 24.53 -4.90
C SER A 102 -2.94 23.17 -4.99
N VAL A 103 -2.82 22.43 -3.88
CA VAL A 103 -2.15 21.13 -3.83
C VAL A 103 -3.16 20.04 -3.55
N ASN A 104 -3.24 19.05 -4.44
CA ASN A 104 -3.99 17.83 -4.17
C ASN A 104 -3.17 16.95 -3.21
N VAL A 105 -3.79 16.52 -2.13
CA VAL A 105 -3.25 15.56 -1.17
C VAL A 105 -4.05 14.28 -1.28
N TYR A 106 -3.37 13.18 -1.43
CA TYR A 106 -3.95 11.84 -1.49
C TYR A 106 -3.57 11.07 -0.23
N ASN A 107 -4.53 10.36 0.35
CA ASN A 107 -4.30 9.36 1.38
C ASN A 107 -4.52 7.98 0.78
N MET A 108 -3.57 7.08 1.01
CA MET A 108 -3.71 5.66 0.63
C MET A 108 -3.31 4.82 1.84
N SER A 109 -4.29 4.31 2.57
CA SER A 109 -4.08 3.39 3.68
C SER A 109 -3.93 1.97 3.15
N ILE A 110 -2.71 1.41 3.23
CA ILE A 110 -2.41 0.07 2.71
C ILE A 110 -2.71 -0.97 3.79
N PRO A 111 -3.65 -1.92 3.56
CA PRO A 111 -3.87 -3.01 4.48
C PRO A 111 -2.66 -3.93 4.57
N THR A 112 -2.48 -4.59 5.69
CA THR A 112 -1.48 -5.67 5.80
C THR A 112 -2.07 -7.00 5.36
N SER A 113 -1.22 -8.04 5.19
CA SER A 113 -1.69 -9.38 4.82
C SER A 113 -2.76 -9.94 5.78
N ALA A 114 -2.74 -9.53 7.05
CA ALA A 114 -3.73 -9.96 8.03
C ALA A 114 -5.17 -9.52 7.70
N ALA A 115 -5.35 -8.44 6.93
CA ALA A 115 -6.67 -8.02 6.49
C ALA A 115 -7.38 -9.06 5.61
N TYR A 116 -6.61 -9.86 4.88
CA TYR A 116 -7.13 -10.79 3.87
C TYR A 116 -6.92 -12.26 4.20
N TYR A 117 -5.93 -12.59 5.02
CA TYR A 117 -5.50 -13.97 5.25
C TYR A 117 -5.55 -14.39 6.71
N MET A 118 -6.19 -13.59 7.58
CA MET A 118 -6.36 -13.94 8.99
C MET A 118 -7.15 -15.24 9.13
N PRO A 119 -6.62 -16.26 9.84
CA PRO A 119 -7.37 -17.48 10.09
C PRO A 119 -8.61 -17.23 10.95
N ASN A 120 -9.72 -17.88 10.59
CA ASN A 120 -11.02 -17.64 11.22
C ASN A 120 -11.01 -17.83 12.74
N ASN A 121 -10.22 -18.77 13.24
CA ASN A 121 -10.13 -19.04 14.69
C ASN A 121 -9.43 -17.90 15.48
N LEU A 122 -8.81 -16.93 14.79
CA LEU A 122 -8.13 -15.80 15.42
C LEU A 122 -8.68 -14.42 15.01
N LYS A 123 -9.70 -14.36 14.16
CA LYS A 123 -10.29 -13.08 13.71
C LYS A 123 -10.74 -12.20 14.88
N ASP A 124 -11.37 -12.80 15.91
CA ASP A 124 -11.86 -12.07 17.08
C ASP A 124 -10.76 -11.63 18.06
N ALA A 125 -9.53 -12.09 17.85
CA ALA A 125 -8.38 -11.75 18.71
C ALA A 125 -7.62 -10.49 18.24
N VAL A 126 -8.01 -9.91 17.12
CA VAL A 126 -7.36 -8.76 16.48
C VAL A 126 -8.39 -7.70 16.09
N SER A 127 -7.94 -6.47 15.87
CA SER A 127 -8.83 -5.41 15.35
C SER A 127 -9.08 -5.59 13.86
N ASP A 128 -10.26 -5.20 13.39
CA ASP A 128 -10.56 -5.13 11.96
C ASP A 128 -9.82 -3.95 11.32
N GLN A 129 -9.11 -4.22 10.22
CA GLN A 129 -8.38 -3.17 9.51
C GLN A 129 -9.30 -2.32 8.64
N LYS A 130 -10.33 -2.93 8.03
CA LYS A 130 -11.28 -2.21 7.17
C LYS A 130 -12.01 -1.13 7.96
N ASP A 131 -12.54 -1.49 9.13
CA ASP A 131 -13.23 -0.54 10.01
C ASP A 131 -12.37 0.68 10.36
N ASN A 132 -11.09 0.47 10.64
CA ASN A 132 -10.19 1.59 10.97
C ASN A 132 -9.76 2.38 9.72
N ILE A 133 -9.59 1.75 8.58
CA ILE A 133 -9.34 2.42 7.29
C ILE A 133 -10.53 3.33 6.94
N ASP A 134 -11.76 2.85 7.10
CA ASP A 134 -12.98 3.61 6.88
C ASP A 134 -13.11 4.79 7.87
N ASN A 135 -12.77 4.55 9.13
CA ASN A 135 -12.71 5.61 10.14
C ASN A 135 -11.71 6.72 9.75
N ILE A 136 -10.52 6.35 9.29
CA ILE A 136 -9.53 7.31 8.78
C ILE A 136 -10.11 8.08 7.62
N ALA A 137 -10.67 7.40 6.62
CA ALA A 137 -11.26 8.02 5.44
C ALA A 137 -12.37 9.02 5.80
N ALA A 138 -13.24 8.67 6.75
CA ALA A 138 -14.31 9.54 7.25
C ALA A 138 -13.77 10.79 7.98
N GLY A 139 -12.59 10.71 8.56
CA GLY A 139 -11.93 11.83 9.24
C GLY A 139 -11.16 12.79 8.34
N LEU A 140 -11.00 12.49 7.03
CA LEU A 140 -10.26 13.33 6.09
C LEU A 140 -11.04 14.58 5.69
N ASN A 141 -10.34 15.71 5.57
CA ASN A 141 -10.91 16.98 5.16
C ASN A 141 -10.11 17.61 4.01
N GLY A 142 -10.71 17.70 2.83
CA GLY A 142 -10.07 18.24 1.62
C GLY A 142 -8.93 17.39 1.09
N ILE A 143 -8.87 16.13 1.50
CA ILE A 143 -7.89 15.11 1.09
C ILE A 143 -8.63 14.04 0.28
N ILE A 144 -8.05 13.62 -0.81
CA ILE A 144 -8.58 12.57 -1.67
C ILE A 144 -8.20 11.22 -1.05
N ASN A 145 -9.18 10.44 -0.62
CA ASN A 145 -8.91 9.09 -0.13
C ASN A 145 -8.84 8.11 -1.30
N THR A 146 -7.71 7.43 -1.44
CA THR A 146 -7.51 6.34 -2.39
C THR A 146 -7.75 5.02 -1.65
N ASP A 147 -8.95 4.48 -1.79
CA ASP A 147 -9.31 3.20 -1.18
C ASP A 147 -8.80 2.05 -2.05
N VAL A 148 -7.82 1.31 -1.53
CA VAL A 148 -7.22 0.14 -2.19
C VAL A 148 -7.64 -1.17 -1.54
N TYR A 149 -8.46 -1.12 -0.47
CA TYR A 149 -8.84 -2.31 0.27
C TYR A 149 -9.59 -3.31 -0.61
N ASP A 150 -10.65 -2.84 -1.27
CA ASP A 150 -11.50 -3.69 -2.10
C ASP A 150 -10.77 -4.18 -3.37
N SER A 151 -9.95 -3.32 -3.97
CA SER A 151 -9.12 -3.72 -5.11
C SER A 151 -8.16 -4.86 -4.74
N LEU A 152 -7.48 -4.77 -3.60
CA LEU A 152 -6.61 -5.85 -3.14
C LEU A 152 -7.40 -7.10 -2.73
N ALA A 153 -8.60 -6.96 -2.16
CA ALA A 153 -9.47 -8.06 -1.80
C ALA A 153 -9.87 -8.91 -3.02
N GLU A 154 -10.14 -8.28 -4.17
CA GLU A 154 -10.44 -8.97 -5.44
C GLU A 154 -9.29 -9.87 -5.93
N HIS A 155 -8.05 -9.56 -5.52
CA HIS A 155 -6.83 -10.25 -5.94
C HIS A 155 -6.22 -11.19 -4.87
N THR A 156 -6.96 -11.52 -3.80
CA THR A 156 -6.45 -12.36 -2.69
C THR A 156 -6.06 -13.77 -3.09
N LYS A 157 -6.53 -14.27 -4.24
CA LYS A 157 -6.14 -15.57 -4.82
C LYS A 157 -4.82 -15.51 -5.58
N GLU A 158 -4.31 -14.32 -5.83
CA GLU A 158 -3.03 -14.08 -6.46
C GLU A 158 -1.95 -13.85 -5.40
N TYR A 159 -0.69 -13.85 -5.85
CA TYR A 159 0.43 -13.69 -4.91
C TYR A 159 0.73 -12.21 -4.65
N ILE A 160 -0.21 -11.53 -3.99
CA ILE A 160 -0.14 -10.10 -3.70
C ILE A 160 0.54 -9.76 -2.37
N TYR A 161 0.73 -10.73 -1.48
CA TYR A 161 1.48 -10.59 -0.22
C TYR A 161 2.46 -11.74 -0.04
N SER A 162 3.65 -11.43 0.49
CA SER A 162 4.61 -12.43 0.94
C SER A 162 4.03 -13.31 2.03
N ARG A 163 4.48 -14.57 2.11
CA ARG A 163 4.08 -15.51 3.16
C ARG A 163 5.06 -15.50 4.34
N THR A 164 6.32 -15.20 4.06
CA THR A 164 7.41 -15.18 5.05
C THR A 164 7.87 -13.77 5.43
N ASP A 165 7.25 -12.74 4.83
CA ASP A 165 7.56 -11.34 5.09
C ASP A 165 6.26 -10.52 5.32
N HIS A 166 6.39 -9.37 5.97
CA HIS A 166 5.24 -8.50 6.28
C HIS A 166 4.83 -7.59 5.12
N HIS A 167 5.63 -7.52 4.07
CA HIS A 167 5.34 -6.66 2.93
C HIS A 167 4.42 -7.34 1.90
N TRP A 168 3.70 -6.52 1.16
CA TRP A 168 3.08 -6.94 -0.08
C TRP A 168 4.13 -7.30 -1.13
N GLN A 169 3.72 -8.04 -2.13
CA GLN A 169 4.51 -8.29 -3.34
C GLN A 169 4.34 -7.12 -4.33
N PRO A 170 5.26 -6.92 -5.28
CA PRO A 170 5.12 -5.91 -6.33
C PRO A 170 3.79 -5.99 -7.10
N LEU A 171 3.19 -7.17 -7.23
CA LEU A 171 1.86 -7.33 -7.82
C LEU A 171 0.77 -6.61 -7.01
N GLY A 172 0.78 -6.73 -5.69
CA GLY A 172 -0.15 -5.98 -4.84
C GLY A 172 0.07 -4.47 -4.93
N ALA A 173 1.33 -4.05 -4.98
CA ALA A 173 1.68 -2.63 -5.18
C ALA A 173 1.21 -2.12 -6.56
N TYR A 174 1.27 -2.96 -7.61
CA TYR A 174 0.76 -2.63 -8.93
C TYR A 174 -0.74 -2.34 -8.90
N TYR A 175 -1.56 -3.21 -8.30
CA TYR A 175 -3.00 -2.99 -8.19
C TYR A 175 -3.35 -1.72 -7.40
N ALA A 176 -2.65 -1.47 -6.30
CA ALA A 176 -2.83 -0.23 -5.54
C ALA A 176 -2.43 1.02 -6.34
N ALA A 177 -1.33 0.95 -7.09
CA ALA A 177 -0.89 2.04 -7.96
C ALA A 177 -1.88 2.30 -9.11
N GLN A 178 -2.52 1.26 -9.65
CA GLN A 178 -3.56 1.38 -10.66
C GLN A 178 -4.77 2.16 -10.13
N VAL A 179 -5.26 1.83 -8.92
CA VAL A 179 -6.35 2.60 -8.28
C VAL A 179 -5.97 4.08 -8.11
N PHE A 180 -4.74 4.36 -7.69
CA PHE A 180 -4.25 5.73 -7.56
C PHE A 180 -4.18 6.45 -8.90
N ALA A 181 -3.69 5.78 -9.93
CA ALA A 181 -3.57 6.33 -11.28
C ALA A 181 -4.95 6.70 -11.86
N ASP A 182 -5.92 5.79 -11.76
CA ASP A 182 -7.31 6.02 -12.19
C ASP A 182 -7.90 7.23 -11.47
N GLN A 183 -7.73 7.33 -10.16
CA GLN A 183 -8.28 8.43 -9.36
C GLN A 183 -7.60 9.78 -9.65
N SER A 184 -6.31 9.75 -9.95
CA SER A 184 -5.52 10.95 -10.26
C SER A 184 -5.56 11.34 -11.75
N GLY A 185 -6.18 10.52 -12.62
CA GLY A 185 -6.23 10.73 -14.05
C GLY A 185 -4.88 10.61 -14.75
N ILE A 186 -4.03 9.72 -14.24
CA ILE A 186 -2.72 9.40 -14.81
C ILE A 186 -2.85 8.09 -15.60
N ASP A 187 -2.35 8.08 -16.83
CA ASP A 187 -2.25 6.84 -17.62
C ASP A 187 -1.31 5.87 -16.91
N PHE A 188 -1.77 4.64 -16.69
CA PHE A 188 -1.00 3.60 -16.02
C PHE A 188 -0.87 2.38 -16.94
N PRO A 189 0.35 1.92 -17.25
CA PRO A 189 0.55 0.84 -18.19
C PRO A 189 -0.01 -0.49 -17.69
N ASP A 190 -0.54 -1.31 -18.59
CA ASP A 190 -1.00 -2.66 -18.30
C ASP A 190 0.16 -3.55 -17.85
N LEU A 191 -0.12 -4.49 -16.93
CA LEU A 191 0.91 -5.34 -16.31
C LEU A 191 1.66 -6.21 -17.34
N ASP A 192 1.02 -6.56 -18.45
CA ASP A 192 1.60 -7.37 -19.52
C ASP A 192 2.63 -6.60 -20.36
N THR A 193 2.73 -5.27 -20.18
CA THR A 193 3.79 -4.45 -20.80
C THR A 193 5.10 -4.47 -20.01
N TYR A 194 5.14 -5.16 -18.88
CA TYR A 194 6.34 -5.25 -18.06
C TYR A 194 6.98 -6.62 -18.16
N ASP A 195 8.30 -6.69 -18.18
CA ASP A 195 9.05 -7.91 -18.03
C ASP A 195 8.95 -8.47 -16.61
N LYS A 196 8.43 -9.67 -16.45
CA LYS A 196 8.34 -10.36 -15.16
C LYS A 196 9.62 -11.10 -14.82
N TRP A 197 10.15 -10.87 -13.62
CA TRP A 197 11.34 -11.52 -13.06
C TRP A 197 11.02 -12.16 -11.72
N GLU A 198 11.72 -13.26 -11.41
CA GLU A 198 11.54 -14.02 -10.17
C GLU A 198 12.88 -14.30 -9.50
N ILE A 199 12.92 -14.19 -8.17
CA ILE A 199 14.04 -14.61 -7.33
C ILE A 199 13.50 -15.65 -6.36
N ASP A 200 14.04 -16.86 -6.41
CA ASP A 200 13.65 -17.97 -5.55
C ASP A 200 14.34 -17.89 -4.18
N GLY A 201 13.72 -18.50 -3.17
CA GLY A 201 14.35 -18.75 -1.89
C GLY A 201 14.35 -17.57 -0.92
N PHE A 202 13.48 -16.58 -1.14
CA PHE A 202 13.34 -15.45 -0.23
C PHE A 202 12.65 -15.88 1.07
N VAL A 203 13.33 -15.63 2.19
CA VAL A 203 12.79 -15.84 3.55
C VAL A 203 12.84 -14.50 4.27
N GLY A 204 11.67 -13.93 4.51
CA GLY A 204 11.53 -12.60 5.08
C GLY A 204 11.54 -12.57 6.61
N THR A 205 11.22 -11.40 7.15
CA THR A 205 11.32 -11.07 8.58
C THR A 205 10.36 -11.87 9.47
N MET A 206 9.22 -12.32 8.92
CA MET A 206 8.25 -13.14 9.66
C MET A 206 8.85 -14.47 10.14
N TYR A 207 9.86 -14.99 9.44
CA TYR A 207 10.60 -16.17 9.91
C TYR A 207 11.29 -15.94 11.26
N ALA A 208 11.92 -14.80 11.45
CA ALA A 208 12.54 -14.46 12.73
C ALA A 208 11.48 -14.19 13.82
N TYR A 209 10.41 -13.48 13.48
CA TYR A 209 9.32 -13.15 14.41
C TYR A 209 8.49 -14.38 14.84
N SER A 210 8.49 -15.46 14.05
CA SER A 210 7.86 -16.74 14.39
C SER A 210 8.75 -17.69 15.20
N ASN A 211 9.75 -17.20 15.91
CA ASN A 211 10.76 -18.03 16.58
C ASN A 211 11.44 -19.02 15.62
N TYR A 212 11.71 -18.58 14.39
CA TYR A 212 12.36 -19.40 13.37
C TYR A 212 11.58 -20.66 12.98
N ASN A 213 10.26 -20.50 12.74
CA ASN A 213 9.41 -21.60 12.31
C ASN A 213 9.99 -22.33 11.10
N SER A 214 10.21 -23.63 11.23
CA SER A 214 10.90 -24.44 10.22
C SER A 214 10.13 -24.61 8.91
N GLU A 215 8.79 -24.56 8.95
CA GLU A 215 7.96 -24.67 7.75
C GLU A 215 8.09 -23.41 6.89
N LEU A 216 8.14 -22.21 7.47
CA LEU A 216 8.38 -20.97 6.72
C LEU A 216 9.73 -21.02 5.98
N LYS A 217 10.77 -21.55 6.62
CA LYS A 217 12.09 -21.73 5.99
C LYS A 217 12.10 -22.78 4.89
N LYS A 218 11.35 -23.86 5.10
CA LYS A 218 11.26 -24.98 4.15
C LYS A 218 10.51 -24.63 2.89
N TYR A 219 9.53 -23.72 2.99
CA TYR A 219 8.71 -23.24 1.89
C TYR A 219 8.90 -21.73 1.70
N PRO A 220 10.08 -21.29 1.24
CA PRO A 220 10.39 -19.88 1.06
C PRO A 220 9.48 -19.23 0.04
N ASP A 221 9.46 -17.93 0.05
CA ASP A 221 8.79 -17.13 -0.95
C ASP A 221 9.58 -17.06 -2.25
N LYS A 222 8.88 -16.74 -3.33
CA LYS A 222 9.44 -16.14 -4.52
C LYS A 222 9.29 -14.63 -4.42
N PHE A 223 10.34 -13.89 -4.65
CA PHE A 223 10.24 -12.45 -4.84
C PHE A 223 10.04 -12.19 -6.33
N ILE A 224 8.85 -11.69 -6.69
CA ILE A 224 8.46 -11.41 -8.07
C ILE A 224 8.48 -9.91 -8.29
N TYR A 225 9.18 -9.44 -9.34
CA TYR A 225 9.20 -8.03 -9.68
C TYR A 225 9.02 -7.83 -11.19
N TYR A 226 8.64 -6.61 -11.54
CA TYR A 226 8.27 -6.23 -12.89
C TYR A 226 9.13 -5.06 -13.34
N LYS A 227 9.72 -5.16 -14.52
CA LYS A 227 10.55 -4.12 -15.13
C LYS A 227 9.82 -3.50 -16.31
N PRO A 228 9.67 -2.17 -16.36
CA PRO A 228 9.16 -1.51 -17.56
C PRO A 228 10.16 -1.58 -18.71
N ASP A 229 9.67 -1.56 -19.94
CA ASP A 229 10.49 -1.61 -21.15
C ASP A 229 11.52 -0.47 -21.26
N ASN A 230 11.21 0.69 -20.67
CA ASN A 230 12.08 1.87 -20.65
C ASN A 230 13.02 1.92 -19.43
N ASN A 231 13.28 0.79 -18.79
CA ASN A 231 14.08 0.73 -17.56
C ASN A 231 15.52 1.21 -17.76
N ASP A 232 16.08 1.14 -18.99
CA ASP A 232 17.42 1.59 -19.31
C ASP A 232 17.58 3.12 -19.20
N ASP A 233 16.48 3.86 -19.25
CA ASP A 233 16.46 5.32 -19.06
C ASP A 233 16.49 5.73 -17.57
N LEU A 234 16.35 4.75 -16.66
CA LEU A 234 16.32 5.02 -15.22
C LEU A 234 17.70 4.83 -14.61
N THR A 235 18.16 5.83 -13.89
CA THR A 235 19.40 5.76 -13.11
C THR A 235 19.08 5.86 -11.62
N VAL A 236 19.44 4.83 -10.87
CA VAL A 236 19.36 4.83 -9.40
C VAL A 236 20.75 5.03 -8.82
N LYS A 237 20.89 6.02 -7.95
CA LYS A 237 22.12 6.25 -7.21
C LYS A 237 21.87 6.09 -5.73
N TYR A 238 22.65 5.24 -5.09
CA TYR A 238 22.64 5.07 -3.65
C TYR A 238 23.66 6.02 -3.03
N TYR A 239 23.31 6.61 -1.91
CA TYR A 239 24.19 7.52 -1.17
C TYR A 239 24.31 7.07 0.28
N ASP A 240 25.39 7.52 0.94
CA ASP A 240 25.53 7.43 2.38
C ASP A 240 24.43 8.25 3.11
N THR A 241 24.32 8.09 4.41
CA THR A 241 23.30 8.78 5.23
C THR A 241 23.44 10.30 5.22
N GLU A 242 24.58 10.84 4.78
CA GLU A 242 24.84 12.28 4.65
C GLU A 242 24.56 12.80 3.25
N PHE A 243 24.18 11.93 2.30
CA PHE A 243 23.94 12.24 0.88
C PHE A 243 25.13 12.89 0.16
N LYS A 244 26.34 12.62 0.62
CA LYS A 244 27.57 13.22 0.07
C LYS A 244 28.29 12.32 -0.91
N ASN A 245 28.31 11.02 -0.63
CA ASN A 245 29.08 10.07 -1.42
C ASN A 245 28.13 8.99 -1.98
N PRO A 246 28.25 8.67 -3.29
CA PRO A 246 27.58 7.48 -3.81
C PRO A 246 28.12 6.23 -3.12
N VAL A 247 27.25 5.28 -2.84
CA VAL A 247 27.58 3.95 -2.31
C VAL A 247 27.52 2.97 -3.48
N GLU A 248 28.58 2.20 -3.71
CA GLU A 248 28.67 1.15 -4.74
C GLU A 248 28.01 -0.15 -4.27
#